data_9d134b062f04fdf422d8d42175d97f51
#
_entry.id   9d134b062f04fdf422d8d42175d97f51
#
_cell.length_a   1.000
_cell.length_b   1.000
_cell.length_c   1.000
_cell.angle_alpha   90.00
_cell.angle_beta   90.00
_cell.angle_gamma   90.00
#
_symmetry.space_group_name_H-M   'P 1'
#
loop_
_entity.id
_entity.type
_entity.pdbx_description
1 polymer ?
#
loop_
_entity_poly.entity_id
_entity_poly.type
_entity_poly.pdbx_seq_one_letter_code
_entity_poly.pdbx_strand_id
1 'polypeptide(L)'
;MLPTARVNAVTVTALAKRRIDAAWFQRPADTVARELVGCALVHGSRAGIVVETEAYLGAHDGASHARFIGKGAGTKRTSVMYGPGGVAYVYLCYGIHEMFNVVTGPAGRGQAVLIRAIAPLVGLGEDPSIGRGPGKVTTALGLDRRHDRRDLAAGTLYFAAIEDAASPPIAVGPRIGVDYAGAWASEPLRFWWRDHPAVSRRGSR
;
A
#
# COMPACT_ATOMS: atom_id res chain seq x y z
N MET A 1 -8.97 -3.03 -27.25
CA MET A 1 -10.06 -2.12 -26.87
C MET A 1 -10.67 -2.67 -25.59
N LEU A 2 -10.38 -2.08 -24.41
CA LEU A 2 -11.00 -2.48 -23.14
C LEU A 2 -12.45 -2.01 -23.16
N PRO A 3 -13.40 -2.80 -22.65
CA PRO A 3 -14.79 -2.38 -22.59
C PRO A 3 -14.90 -1.16 -21.66
N THR A 4 -15.35 -0.04 -22.19
CA THR A 4 -15.81 1.12 -21.43
C THR A 4 -17.13 0.75 -20.75
N ALA A 5 -17.06 -0.07 -19.70
CA ALA A 5 -18.16 -0.13 -18.75
C ALA A 5 -18.29 1.26 -18.16
N ARG A 6 -19.48 1.87 -18.25
CA ARG A 6 -19.81 3.10 -17.54
C ARG A 6 -19.59 2.85 -16.06
N VAL A 7 -18.42 3.23 -15.56
CA VAL A 7 -18.20 3.34 -14.13
C VAL A 7 -19.14 4.47 -13.70
N ASN A 8 -20.27 4.14 -13.08
CA ASN A 8 -21.08 5.12 -12.36
C ASN A 8 -20.09 5.96 -11.55
N ALA A 9 -20.18 7.28 -11.61
CA ALA A 9 -19.18 8.18 -11.06
C ALA A 9 -18.87 7.78 -9.60
N VAL A 10 -17.72 7.13 -9.39
CA VAL A 10 -17.29 6.68 -8.07
C VAL A 10 -17.08 7.92 -7.23
N THR A 11 -17.74 7.98 -6.07
CA THR A 11 -17.62 9.09 -5.13
C THR A 11 -16.98 8.61 -3.83
N VAL A 12 -16.33 9.52 -3.11
CA VAL A 12 -15.78 9.22 -1.78
C VAL A 12 -16.87 8.71 -0.82
N THR A 13 -18.10 9.25 -0.94
CA THR A 13 -19.24 8.80 -0.14
C THR A 13 -19.63 7.35 -0.43
N ALA A 14 -19.61 6.93 -1.70
CA ALA A 14 -19.86 5.53 -2.08
C ALA A 14 -18.75 4.60 -1.57
N LEU A 15 -17.48 5.03 -1.67
CA LEU A 15 -16.34 4.29 -1.14
C LEU A 15 -16.39 4.14 0.38
N ALA A 16 -16.84 5.16 1.11
CA ALA A 16 -16.96 5.10 2.57
C ALA A 16 -17.92 4.00 3.08
N LYS A 17 -18.95 3.67 2.30
CA LYS A 17 -19.88 2.57 2.61
C LYS A 17 -19.26 1.18 2.42
N ARG A 18 -18.13 1.09 1.73
CA ARG A 18 -17.40 -0.13 1.39
C ARG A 18 -16.01 -0.18 2.01
N ARG A 19 -15.82 0.59 3.09
CA ARG A 19 -14.58 0.61 3.86
C ARG A 19 -14.21 -0.82 4.29
N ILE A 20 -12.94 -1.14 4.11
CA ILE A 20 -12.37 -2.39 4.60
C ILE A 20 -12.16 -2.26 6.11
N ASP A 21 -12.62 -3.25 6.87
CA ASP A 21 -12.53 -3.25 8.33
C ASP A 21 -11.14 -3.66 8.85
N ALA A 22 -10.92 -3.48 10.16
CA ALA A 22 -9.64 -3.81 10.78
C ALA A 22 -9.35 -5.32 10.77
N ALA A 23 -10.39 -6.18 10.86
CA ALA A 23 -10.23 -7.64 10.88
C ALA A 23 -9.65 -8.15 9.56
N TRP A 24 -9.99 -7.50 8.44
CA TRP A 24 -9.46 -7.84 7.13
C TRP A 24 -7.94 -7.75 7.06
N PHE A 25 -7.32 -6.81 7.78
CA PHE A 25 -5.88 -6.61 7.82
C PHE A 25 -5.14 -7.54 8.80
N GLN A 26 -5.85 -8.36 9.60
CA GLN A 26 -5.23 -9.33 10.52
C GLN A 26 -4.67 -10.58 9.81
N ARG A 27 -4.50 -10.51 8.50
CA ARG A 27 -4.04 -11.60 7.63
C ARG A 27 -2.57 -11.40 7.23
N PRO A 28 -1.90 -12.45 6.67
CA PRO A 28 -0.52 -12.36 6.19
C PRO A 28 -0.30 -11.23 5.18
N ALA A 29 0.88 -10.59 5.25
CA ALA A 29 1.18 -9.42 4.42
C ALA A 29 1.14 -9.70 2.91
N ASP A 30 1.57 -10.87 2.46
CA ASP A 30 1.54 -11.28 1.05
C ASP A 30 0.10 -11.45 0.53
N THR A 31 -0.77 -12.04 1.34
CA THR A 31 -2.20 -12.15 1.04
C THR A 31 -2.84 -10.77 0.94
N VAL A 32 -2.63 -9.91 1.95
CA VAL A 32 -3.16 -8.55 1.97
C VAL A 32 -2.60 -7.72 0.80
N ALA A 33 -1.29 -7.81 0.52
CA ALA A 33 -0.66 -7.09 -0.58
C ALA A 33 -1.28 -7.43 -1.93
N ARG A 34 -1.51 -8.71 -2.18
CA ARG A 34 -2.15 -9.19 -3.42
C ARG A 34 -3.58 -8.65 -3.56
N GLU A 35 -4.37 -8.75 -2.51
CA GLU A 35 -5.80 -8.41 -2.54
C GLU A 35 -6.08 -6.92 -2.44
N LEU A 36 -5.12 -6.10 -1.97
CA LEU A 36 -5.23 -4.64 -2.03
C LEU A 36 -5.12 -4.10 -3.46
N VAL A 37 -4.50 -4.83 -4.39
CA VAL A 37 -4.48 -4.41 -5.80
C VAL A 37 -5.90 -4.47 -6.36
N GLY A 38 -6.40 -3.32 -6.83
CA GLY A 38 -7.78 -3.14 -7.27
C GLY A 38 -8.69 -2.46 -6.23
N CYS A 39 -8.27 -2.37 -4.95
CA CYS A 39 -9.00 -1.60 -3.94
C CYS A 39 -8.71 -0.10 -4.07
N ALA A 40 -9.59 0.74 -3.54
CA ALA A 40 -9.36 2.18 -3.41
C ALA A 40 -8.60 2.50 -2.12
N LEU A 41 -7.59 3.39 -2.19
CA LEU A 41 -7.01 4.09 -1.06
C LEU A 41 -7.57 5.52 -1.06
N VAL A 42 -8.22 5.90 0.02
CA VAL A 42 -8.96 7.16 0.18
C VAL A 42 -8.33 8.02 1.26
N HIS A 43 -8.17 9.32 0.99
CA HIS A 43 -7.84 10.32 2.00
C HIS A 43 -8.60 11.62 1.75
N GLY A 44 -9.50 11.96 2.69
CA GLY A 44 -10.37 13.14 2.56
C GLY A 44 -11.25 13.08 1.32
N SER A 45 -11.08 14.03 0.41
CA SER A 45 -11.81 14.12 -0.88
C SER A 45 -11.12 13.43 -2.05
N ARG A 46 -9.98 12.78 -1.82
CA ARG A 46 -9.15 12.15 -2.86
C ARG A 46 -9.15 10.64 -2.71
N ALA A 47 -9.11 9.94 -3.85
CA ALA A 47 -8.97 8.49 -3.88
C ALA A 47 -8.18 8.03 -5.10
N GLY A 48 -7.38 6.97 -4.93
CA GLY A 48 -6.73 6.27 -6.03
C GLY A 48 -6.92 4.77 -5.93
N ILE A 49 -6.98 4.09 -7.08
CA ILE A 49 -7.00 2.63 -7.14
C ILE A 49 -5.58 2.13 -6.90
N VAL A 50 -5.39 1.26 -5.94
CA VAL A 50 -4.10 0.60 -5.69
C VAL A 50 -3.79 -0.30 -6.88
N VAL A 51 -2.66 -0.05 -7.54
CA VAL A 51 -2.22 -0.84 -8.71
C VAL A 51 -0.90 -1.55 -8.48
N GLU A 52 -0.20 -1.24 -7.38
CA GLU A 52 1.07 -1.89 -7.03
C GLU A 52 1.31 -1.85 -5.52
N THR A 53 1.75 -3.00 -4.99
CA THR A 53 2.06 -3.19 -3.56
C THR A 53 3.33 -3.99 -3.37
N GLU A 54 3.94 -3.89 -2.18
CA GLU A 54 5.00 -4.81 -1.74
C GLU A 54 4.70 -5.32 -0.33
N ALA A 55 4.86 -6.64 -0.14
CA ALA A 55 4.72 -7.28 1.17
C ALA A 55 6.06 -7.34 1.91
N TYR A 56 6.02 -7.09 3.22
CA TYR A 56 7.14 -7.20 4.16
C TYR A 56 6.72 -8.11 5.31
N LEU A 57 7.40 -9.27 5.45
CA LEU A 57 6.92 -10.41 6.22
C LEU A 57 7.34 -10.41 7.70
N GLY A 58 7.89 -9.31 8.21
CA GLY A 58 8.28 -9.20 9.61
C GLY A 58 9.77 -9.39 9.87
N ALA A 59 10.12 -9.84 11.08
CA ALA A 59 11.51 -9.83 11.56
C ALA A 59 12.48 -10.75 10.80
N HIS A 60 11.99 -11.82 10.19
CA HIS A 60 12.79 -12.75 9.41
C HIS A 60 13.03 -12.29 7.97
N ASP A 61 12.27 -11.32 7.47
CA ASP A 61 12.42 -10.74 6.15
C ASP A 61 13.60 -9.75 6.13
N GLY A 62 14.66 -10.11 5.41
CA GLY A 62 15.90 -9.29 5.29
C GLY A 62 15.69 -7.90 4.73
N ALA A 63 14.59 -7.63 4.01
CA ALA A 63 14.23 -6.32 3.49
C ALA A 63 13.31 -5.52 4.43
N SER A 64 12.70 -6.17 5.43
CA SER A 64 11.75 -5.51 6.34
C SER A 64 12.44 -4.59 7.33
N HIS A 65 11.82 -3.48 7.68
CA HIS A 65 12.23 -2.65 8.81
C HIS A 65 12.10 -3.36 10.16
N ALA A 66 11.26 -4.39 10.23
CA ALA A 66 11.08 -5.21 11.42
C ALA A 66 12.30 -6.08 11.75
N ARG A 67 13.22 -6.36 10.78
CA ARG A 67 14.42 -7.18 11.01
C ARG A 67 15.36 -6.65 12.09
N PHE A 68 15.30 -5.38 12.41
CA PHE A 68 16.19 -4.74 13.39
C PHE A 68 15.80 -4.99 14.85
N ILE A 69 14.78 -5.80 15.12
CA ILE A 69 14.23 -5.97 16.47
C ILE A 69 14.92 -7.03 17.33
N GLY A 70 15.86 -7.78 16.82
CA GLY A 70 16.61 -8.78 17.61
C GLY A 70 17.46 -8.23 18.78
N LYS A 71 17.46 -6.91 19.03
CA LYS A 71 18.21 -6.24 20.11
C LYS A 71 17.35 -5.34 21.01
N GLY A 72 16.13 -5.79 21.33
CA GLY A 72 15.20 -5.05 22.19
C GLY A 72 14.31 -4.08 21.39
N ALA A 73 13.00 -4.23 21.52
CA ALA A 73 11.89 -3.44 20.97
C ALA A 73 12.33 -2.41 19.90
N GLY A 74 11.99 -2.63 18.65
CA GLY A 74 12.36 -1.81 17.49
C GLY A 74 12.48 -0.31 17.76
N THR A 75 13.07 0.40 16.85
CA THR A 75 13.18 1.86 17.00
C THR A 75 11.79 2.45 17.22
N LYS A 76 11.67 3.63 17.86
CA LYS A 76 10.40 4.35 18.03
C LYS A 76 9.59 4.42 16.72
N ARG A 77 10.29 4.51 15.58
CA ARG A 77 9.69 4.52 14.23
C ARG A 77 9.04 3.18 13.86
N THR A 78 9.72 2.06 14.10
CA THR A 78 9.28 0.74 13.62
C THR A 78 8.34 0.02 14.59
N SER A 79 8.17 0.53 15.82
CA SER A 79 7.30 -0.07 16.83
C SER A 79 5.84 -0.21 16.36
N VAL A 80 5.35 0.67 15.49
CA VAL A 80 4.00 0.59 14.92
C VAL A 80 3.76 -0.71 14.15
N MET A 81 4.77 -1.26 13.48
CA MET A 81 4.67 -2.51 12.72
C MET A 81 4.30 -3.72 13.60
N TYR A 82 4.55 -3.63 14.91
CA TYR A 82 4.23 -4.68 15.90
C TYR A 82 2.86 -4.51 16.53
N GLY A 83 2.14 -3.46 16.18
CA GLY A 83 0.72 -3.31 16.50
C GLY A 83 -0.16 -4.27 15.68
N PRO A 84 -1.47 -4.23 15.92
CA PRO A 84 -2.44 -4.98 15.11
C PRO A 84 -2.51 -4.43 13.68
N GLY A 85 -2.90 -5.29 12.74
CA GLY A 85 -3.17 -4.89 11.35
C GLY A 85 -4.25 -3.82 11.25
N GLY A 86 -4.24 -3.05 10.14
CA GLY A 86 -5.20 -1.97 9.90
C GLY A 86 -4.73 -0.59 10.38
N VAL A 87 -3.45 -0.46 10.75
CA VAL A 87 -2.86 0.82 11.17
C VAL A 87 -1.90 1.34 10.10
N ALA A 88 -1.91 2.64 9.85
CA ALA A 88 -0.97 3.29 8.93
C ALA A 88 0.45 3.29 9.52
N TYR A 89 1.43 2.98 8.67
CA TYR A 89 2.84 3.16 8.95
C TYR A 89 3.44 4.10 7.90
N VAL A 90 3.76 5.33 8.29
CA VAL A 90 4.29 6.35 7.40
C VAL A 90 5.67 6.80 7.87
N TYR A 91 6.65 6.74 6.97
CA TYR A 91 8.01 7.15 7.27
C TYR A 91 8.67 7.93 6.13
N LEU A 92 9.64 8.75 6.47
CA LEU A 92 10.45 9.50 5.50
C LEU A 92 11.60 8.63 4.99
N CYS A 93 11.68 8.45 3.68
CA CYS A 93 12.72 7.71 2.97
C CYS A 93 13.74 8.69 2.37
N TYR A 94 15.04 8.48 2.64
CA TYR A 94 16.15 9.32 2.17
C TYR A 94 15.97 10.83 2.43
N GLY A 95 15.16 11.21 3.42
CA GLY A 95 14.90 12.62 3.74
C GLY A 95 14.00 13.36 2.74
N ILE A 96 13.47 12.68 1.71
CA ILE A 96 12.79 13.34 0.57
C ILE A 96 11.35 12.83 0.41
N HIS A 97 11.14 11.52 0.51
CA HIS A 97 9.86 10.91 0.15
C HIS A 97 9.18 10.26 1.35
N GLU A 98 7.93 10.63 1.59
CA GLU A 98 7.09 9.91 2.52
C GLU A 98 6.65 8.57 1.91
N MET A 99 6.66 7.51 2.71
CA MET A 99 6.27 6.16 2.29
C MET A 99 5.08 5.70 3.12
N PHE A 100 3.98 5.37 2.47
CA PHE A 100 2.76 4.92 3.13
C PHE A 100 2.64 3.41 3.08
N ASN A 101 2.50 2.80 4.26
CA ASN A 101 2.26 1.37 4.43
C ASN A 101 1.03 1.15 5.31
N VAL A 102 0.44 -0.04 5.21
CA VAL A 102 -0.51 -0.56 6.19
C VAL A 102 0.11 -1.73 6.96
N VAL A 103 0.01 -1.71 8.28
CA VAL A 103 0.41 -2.83 9.15
C VAL A 103 -0.56 -3.97 8.93
N THR A 104 -0.07 -5.22 8.92
CA THR A 104 -0.88 -6.42 8.68
C THR A 104 -0.52 -7.53 9.67
N GLY A 105 -1.40 -8.52 9.76
CA GLY A 105 -1.26 -9.63 10.70
C GLY A 105 -1.62 -9.26 12.13
N PRO A 106 -1.67 -10.27 13.02
CA PRO A 106 -1.87 -10.07 14.44
C PRO A 106 -0.72 -9.25 15.07
N ALA A 107 -1.00 -8.57 16.18
CA ALA A 107 0.02 -7.87 16.95
C ALA A 107 1.24 -8.76 17.26
N GLY A 108 2.43 -8.18 17.21
CA GLY A 108 3.70 -8.87 17.44
C GLY A 108 4.35 -9.47 16.18
N ARG A 109 3.70 -9.46 15.01
CA ARG A 109 4.25 -10.05 13.77
C ARG A 109 5.21 -9.13 13.02
N GLY A 110 5.06 -7.82 13.12
CA GLY A 110 5.92 -6.84 12.44
C GLY A 110 5.76 -6.83 10.92
N GLN A 111 4.58 -7.21 10.41
CA GLN A 111 4.29 -7.27 8.99
C GLN A 111 3.68 -5.97 8.47
N ALA A 112 3.94 -5.63 7.22
CA ALA A 112 3.34 -4.46 6.57
C ALA A 112 3.27 -4.62 5.06
N VAL A 113 2.39 -3.83 4.43
CA VAL A 113 2.27 -3.71 2.98
C VAL A 113 2.56 -2.26 2.58
N LEU A 114 3.56 -2.04 1.74
CA LEU A 114 3.83 -0.75 1.11
C LEU A 114 2.92 -0.56 -0.09
N ILE A 115 2.26 0.61 -0.17
CA ILE A 115 1.51 1.03 -1.36
C ILE A 115 2.47 1.75 -2.31
N ARG A 116 2.81 1.08 -3.43
CA ARG A 116 3.82 1.59 -4.36
C ARG A 116 3.26 2.47 -5.46
N ALA A 117 2.05 2.16 -5.93
CA ALA A 117 1.42 2.98 -6.96
C ALA A 117 -0.09 2.93 -6.86
N ILE A 118 -0.71 4.04 -7.24
CA ILE A 118 -2.15 4.20 -7.40
C ILE A 118 -2.47 4.80 -8.77
N ALA A 119 -3.59 4.39 -9.35
CA ALA A 119 -4.22 5.08 -10.47
C ALA A 119 -5.20 6.14 -9.94
N PRO A 120 -5.37 7.29 -10.62
CA PRO A 120 -6.35 8.30 -10.20
C PRO A 120 -7.78 7.74 -10.26
N LEU A 121 -8.60 8.07 -9.24
CA LEU A 121 -10.00 7.65 -9.14
C LEU A 121 -10.94 8.82 -8.82
N VAL A 122 -10.67 9.55 -7.72
CA VAL A 122 -11.47 10.72 -7.30
C VAL A 122 -10.53 11.85 -6.90
N GLY A 123 -10.74 13.07 -7.43
CA GLY A 123 -10.03 14.28 -7.01
C GLY A 123 -8.53 14.31 -7.32
N LEU A 124 -8.04 13.46 -8.22
CA LEU A 124 -6.63 13.36 -8.61
C LEU A 124 -6.36 13.73 -10.08
N GLY A 125 -7.38 14.14 -10.85
CA GLY A 125 -7.27 14.31 -12.30
C GLY A 125 -7.20 12.97 -13.05
N GLU A 126 -6.72 12.99 -14.29
CA GLU A 126 -6.73 11.81 -15.19
C GLU A 126 -5.32 11.28 -15.51
N ASP A 127 -4.25 11.99 -15.14
CA ASP A 127 -2.89 11.58 -15.42
C ASP A 127 -2.50 10.30 -14.64
N PRO A 128 -2.29 9.16 -15.31
CA PRO A 128 -1.92 7.92 -14.64
C PRO A 128 -0.55 7.97 -13.97
N SER A 129 0.27 8.98 -14.28
CA SER A 129 1.60 9.14 -13.66
C SER A 129 1.56 9.82 -12.29
N ILE A 130 0.42 10.37 -11.86
CA ILE A 130 0.31 11.13 -10.61
C ILE A 130 0.64 10.31 -9.37
N GLY A 131 0.25 9.02 -9.38
CA GLY A 131 0.50 8.06 -8.29
C GLY A 131 1.53 7.00 -8.62
N ARG A 132 2.35 7.16 -9.66
CA ARG A 132 3.32 6.18 -10.16
C ARG A 132 4.62 6.20 -9.34
N GLY A 133 4.63 5.50 -8.23
CA GLY A 133 5.74 5.39 -7.28
C GLY A 133 5.34 5.80 -5.87
N PRO A 134 5.97 5.23 -4.81
CA PRO A 134 5.49 5.34 -3.43
C PRO A 134 5.51 6.79 -2.91
N GLY A 135 6.52 7.58 -3.25
CA GLY A 135 6.54 9.01 -2.91
C GLY A 135 5.46 9.81 -3.64
N LYS A 136 5.11 9.43 -4.89
CA LYS A 136 4.01 10.05 -5.62
C LYS A 136 2.64 9.68 -5.06
N VAL A 137 2.46 8.47 -4.54
CA VAL A 137 1.24 8.05 -3.82
C VAL A 137 0.96 9.01 -2.68
N THR A 138 1.94 9.26 -1.83
CA THR A 138 1.80 10.14 -0.67
C THR A 138 1.54 11.59 -1.08
N THR A 139 2.26 12.09 -2.08
CA THR A 139 2.04 13.45 -2.62
C THR A 139 0.63 13.60 -3.20
N ALA A 140 0.17 12.66 -4.04
CA ALA A 140 -1.14 12.71 -4.67
C ALA A 140 -2.29 12.75 -3.64
N LEU A 141 -2.18 11.93 -2.60
CA LEU A 141 -3.19 11.85 -1.55
C LEU A 141 -2.99 12.85 -0.41
N GLY A 142 -1.90 13.62 -0.39
CA GLY A 142 -1.59 14.55 0.70
C GLY A 142 -1.26 13.84 2.00
N LEU A 143 -0.57 12.70 1.92
CA LEU A 143 -0.15 11.90 3.07
C LEU A 143 1.27 12.27 3.50
N ASP A 144 1.49 12.32 4.81
CA ASP A 144 2.80 12.55 5.43
C ASP A 144 2.88 11.85 6.80
N ARG A 145 3.97 12.06 7.55
CA ARG A 145 4.20 11.45 8.87
C ARG A 145 3.16 11.81 9.94
N ARG A 146 2.31 12.84 9.76
CA ARG A 146 1.19 13.13 10.66
C ARG A 146 0.10 12.07 10.58
N HIS A 147 0.13 11.25 9.52
CA HIS A 147 -0.77 10.12 9.31
C HIS A 147 -0.21 8.80 9.85
N ASP A 148 1.06 8.80 10.35
CA ASP A 148 1.62 7.61 11.00
C ASP A 148 0.76 7.20 12.21
N ARG A 149 0.57 5.91 12.40
CA ARG A 149 -0.26 5.31 13.47
C ARG A 149 -1.76 5.61 13.39
N ARG A 150 -2.27 6.13 12.29
CA ARG A 150 -3.71 6.30 12.11
C ARG A 150 -4.40 4.95 11.93
N ASP A 151 -5.54 4.80 12.61
CA ASP A 151 -6.45 3.67 12.40
C ASP A 151 -7.15 3.84 11.04
N LEU A 152 -6.98 2.85 10.16
CA LEU A 152 -7.57 2.85 8.81
C LEU A 152 -9.02 2.33 8.79
N ALA A 153 -9.51 1.80 9.90
CA ALA A 153 -10.92 1.47 10.06
C ALA A 153 -11.76 2.69 10.46
N ALA A 154 -11.13 3.82 10.83
CA ALA A 154 -11.78 5.05 11.26
C ALA A 154 -11.28 6.28 10.49
N GLY A 155 -11.98 7.41 10.61
CA GLY A 155 -11.55 8.70 10.06
C GLY A 155 -11.61 8.80 8.53
N THR A 156 -10.77 9.67 7.95
CA THR A 156 -10.78 10.05 6.52
C THR A 156 -9.73 9.35 5.67
N LEU A 157 -8.82 8.59 6.28
CA LEU A 157 -7.82 7.77 5.59
C LEU A 157 -8.19 6.29 5.75
N TYR A 158 -8.50 5.61 4.63
CA TYR A 158 -8.96 4.23 4.66
C TYR A 158 -8.82 3.53 3.32
N PHE A 159 -8.93 2.20 3.32
CA PHE A 159 -9.13 1.40 2.11
C PHE A 159 -10.61 1.06 1.93
N ALA A 160 -11.02 0.91 0.67
CA ALA A 160 -12.38 0.51 0.30
C ALA A 160 -12.38 -0.47 -0.86
N ALA A 161 -13.33 -1.41 -0.85
CA ALA A 161 -13.64 -2.23 -2.02
C ALA A 161 -14.32 -1.37 -3.09
N ILE A 162 -14.00 -1.61 -4.36
CA ILE A 162 -14.68 -0.98 -5.51
C ILE A 162 -15.77 -1.93 -5.99
N GLU A 163 -17.00 -1.41 -6.13
CA GLU A 163 -18.15 -2.18 -6.61
C GLU A 163 -17.97 -2.61 -8.05
N ASP A 164 -18.41 -3.83 -8.36
CA ASP A 164 -18.41 -4.40 -9.72
C ASP A 164 -17.06 -4.36 -10.44
N ALA A 165 -15.97 -4.06 -9.72
CA ALA A 165 -14.63 -4.18 -10.28
C ALA A 165 -14.28 -5.66 -10.46
N ALA A 166 -14.06 -6.09 -11.69
CA ALA A 166 -13.45 -7.39 -11.94
C ALA A 166 -12.08 -7.45 -11.27
N SER A 167 -11.74 -8.58 -10.67
CA SER A 167 -10.41 -8.78 -10.07
C SER A 167 -9.34 -8.52 -11.14
N PRO A 168 -8.39 -7.62 -10.90
CA PRO A 168 -7.38 -7.30 -11.89
C PRO A 168 -6.45 -8.50 -12.13
N PRO A 169 -5.91 -8.69 -13.33
CA PRO A 169 -4.87 -9.67 -13.58
C PRO A 169 -3.60 -9.26 -12.81
N ILE A 170 -3.23 -10.05 -11.79
CA ILE A 170 -2.09 -9.77 -10.92
C ILE A 170 -0.82 -10.39 -11.49
N ALA A 171 0.21 -9.57 -11.68
CA ALA A 171 1.58 -10.01 -11.88
C ALA A 171 2.33 -9.98 -10.54
N VAL A 172 3.33 -10.86 -10.41
CA VAL A 172 4.12 -11.04 -9.17
C VAL A 172 5.59 -11.08 -9.52
N GLY A 173 6.43 -10.50 -8.67
CA GLY A 173 7.88 -10.51 -8.85
C GLY A 173 8.62 -9.91 -7.67
N PRO A 174 9.94 -9.68 -7.82
CA PRO A 174 10.77 -9.10 -6.78
C PRO A 174 10.37 -7.67 -6.42
N ARG A 175 10.60 -7.32 -5.14
CA ARG A 175 10.47 -5.96 -4.62
C ARG A 175 11.54 -5.03 -5.21
N ILE A 176 11.29 -3.74 -5.20
CA ILE A 176 12.19 -2.73 -5.78
C ILE A 176 13.02 -2.04 -4.69
N GLY A 177 14.35 -1.93 -4.94
CA GLY A 177 15.26 -1.20 -4.05
C GLY A 177 15.61 -1.96 -2.77
N VAL A 178 15.55 -3.31 -2.81
CA VAL A 178 15.90 -4.21 -1.69
C VAL A 178 17.11 -5.10 -2.00
N ASP A 179 17.97 -4.72 -2.95
CA ASP A 179 19.12 -5.49 -3.40
C ASP A 179 20.08 -5.87 -2.24
N TYR A 180 20.07 -5.08 -1.16
CA TYR A 180 20.84 -5.32 0.08
C TYR A 180 20.34 -6.50 0.92
N ALA A 181 19.18 -7.07 0.60
CA ALA A 181 18.49 -8.04 1.47
C ALA A 181 18.92 -9.50 1.23
N GLY A 182 19.99 -9.75 0.45
CA GLY A 182 20.47 -11.11 0.15
C GLY A 182 19.41 -11.93 -0.59
N ALA A 183 19.14 -13.16 -0.14
CA ALA A 183 18.15 -14.03 -0.77
C ALA A 183 16.73 -13.40 -0.81
N TRP A 184 16.40 -12.53 0.14
CA TRP A 184 15.12 -11.83 0.19
C TRP A 184 14.91 -10.83 -0.96
N ALA A 185 15.97 -10.42 -1.65
CA ALA A 185 15.88 -9.51 -2.78
C ALA A 185 15.17 -10.12 -3.99
N SER A 186 15.25 -11.45 -4.16
CA SER A 186 14.63 -12.20 -5.26
C SER A 186 13.23 -12.73 -4.93
N GLU A 187 12.79 -12.64 -3.66
CA GLU A 187 11.48 -13.14 -3.25
C GLU A 187 10.35 -12.43 -3.99
N PRO A 188 9.31 -13.17 -4.48
CA PRO A 188 8.23 -12.63 -5.30
C PRO A 188 7.15 -11.95 -4.44
N LEU A 189 7.55 -10.91 -3.69
CA LEU A 189 6.73 -10.20 -2.71
C LEU A 189 6.24 -8.83 -3.18
N ARG A 190 6.32 -8.56 -4.49
CA ARG A 190 5.72 -7.40 -5.14
C ARG A 190 4.58 -7.87 -6.04
N PHE A 191 3.43 -7.21 -5.93
CA PHE A 191 2.19 -7.51 -6.64
C PHE A 191 1.75 -6.28 -7.40
N TRP A 192 1.36 -6.43 -8.68
CA TRP A 192 0.88 -5.29 -9.46
C TRP A 192 -0.17 -5.71 -10.49
N TRP A 193 -1.02 -4.75 -10.83
CA TRP A 193 -1.96 -4.91 -11.92
C TRP A 193 -1.18 -5.00 -13.24
N ARG A 194 -1.24 -6.17 -13.90
CA ARG A 194 -0.49 -6.42 -15.14
C ARG A 194 -0.86 -5.38 -16.20
N ASP A 195 0.16 -4.83 -16.88
CA ASP A 195 0.04 -3.88 -17.99
C ASP A 195 -0.69 -2.57 -17.65
N HIS A 196 -0.98 -2.28 -16.38
CA HIS A 196 -1.61 -1.04 -15.98
C HIS A 196 -0.65 0.17 -16.10
N PRO A 197 -1.05 1.29 -16.76
CA PRO A 197 -0.16 2.42 -17.04
C PRO A 197 0.35 3.16 -15.81
N ALA A 198 -0.33 3.08 -14.67
CA ALA A 198 0.09 3.70 -13.42
C ALA A 198 1.06 2.86 -12.59
N VAL A 199 1.41 1.63 -12.98
CA VAL A 199 2.40 0.79 -12.28
C VAL A 199 3.77 1.45 -12.35
N SER A 200 4.50 1.49 -11.22
CA SER A 200 5.83 2.07 -11.17
C SER A 200 6.80 1.23 -11.99
N ARG A 201 7.63 1.89 -12.82
CA ARG A 201 8.68 1.21 -13.58
C ARG A 201 9.99 1.32 -12.80
N ARG A 202 10.85 0.28 -12.85
CA ARG A 202 12.26 0.46 -12.52
C ARG A 202 12.77 1.60 -13.40
N GLY A 203 13.36 2.63 -12.80
CA GLY A 203 14.18 3.55 -13.58
C GLY A 203 15.19 2.72 -14.34
N SER A 204 15.28 2.90 -15.65
CA SER A 204 16.42 2.42 -16.42
C SER A 204 17.67 3.01 -15.77
N ARG A 205 18.54 2.15 -15.22
CA ARG A 205 19.91 2.55 -14.91
C ARG A 205 20.64 2.84 -16.21
#